data_f2dd7ffaaf2c8ebf7958f624351bec92
#
_entry.id   f2dd7ffaaf2c8ebf7958f624351bec92
#
_cell.length_a   1.000
_cell.length_b   1.000
_cell.length_c   1.000
_cell.angle_alpha   90.00
_cell.angle_beta   90.00
_cell.angle_gamma   90.00
#
_symmetry.space_group_name_H-M   'P 1'
#
loop_
_entity.id
_entity.type
_entity.pdbx_description
1 polymer ?
#
loop_
_entity_poly.entity_id
_entity_poly.type
_entity_poly.pdbx_seq_one_letter_code
_entity_poly.pdbx_strand_id
1 'polypeptide(L)'
;MSFSIVILAAGQGTRMRSDLPKVLQPLAGRPLLAHVLDAAEVAGAAGIHVVYGFGGETVREALAGRDVSWALQAEQLGTGHAVSQALPGVPEDHIVVVLYGDVPLIRPDTIKRLVASAEPDHLSLLTARMDDPTGYGRIVRDASGAVVRIVEQKDASAEELAIHEANTGLLAAPAGRLTAWLDRVGNENAQGEFYLTDVIALAVADGVSVIGEPALDLDEIAGINDRSQLAAAEGALRARRATELMVEGAILADPARIDVRGAVRCGRDVFIDVGVVFEGEVTIGDGARIGPYCVIKDSAIAPGAELLAYSHLEGADVGPDATVGPYGRLRPGANLAARSKVGNFVEIKKSDVGEGSKVNHLTYVGDATIGRDVNVGAGTITCNYDGANKHRTVIGEEAFIGSNTALVAP
;
A
#
# COMPACT_ATOMS: atom_id res chain seq x y z
N MET A 1 17.12 -2.93 21.44
CA MET A 1 18.21 -2.36 20.64
C MET A 1 17.63 -1.43 19.60
N SER A 2 18.32 -0.33 19.28
CA SER A 2 17.94 0.54 18.16
C SER A 2 18.31 -0.14 16.84
N PHE A 3 17.50 0.08 15.80
CA PHE A 3 17.81 -0.48 14.48
C PHE A 3 17.55 0.54 13.39
N SER A 4 18.30 0.42 12.33
CA SER A 4 18.15 1.18 11.09
C SER A 4 17.81 0.25 9.94
N ILE A 5 17.08 0.76 8.96
CA ILE A 5 16.70 -0.01 7.77
C ILE A 5 17.43 0.56 6.55
N VAL A 6 18.04 -0.32 5.77
CA VAL A 6 18.62 -0.01 4.46
C VAL A 6 17.72 -0.65 3.39
N ILE A 7 17.12 0.17 2.52
CA ILE A 7 16.24 -0.30 1.45
C ILE A 7 16.95 -0.17 0.11
N LEU A 8 17.13 -1.29 -0.58
CA LEU A 8 17.78 -1.33 -1.90
C LEU A 8 16.76 -1.01 -3.00
N ALA A 9 16.92 0.13 -3.65
CA ALA A 9 16.00 0.65 -4.69
C ALA A 9 16.75 1.13 -5.96
N ALA A 10 18.01 0.70 -6.20
CA ALA A 10 18.84 1.19 -7.29
C ALA A 10 18.68 0.44 -8.63
N GLY A 11 17.89 -0.63 -8.67
CA GLY A 11 17.76 -1.51 -9.84
C GLY A 11 17.01 -0.88 -11.02
N GLN A 12 17.45 -1.14 -12.26
CA GLN A 12 16.84 -0.58 -13.49
C GLN A 12 15.44 -1.11 -13.81
N GLY A 13 15.12 -2.36 -13.46
CA GLY A 13 13.79 -2.95 -13.70
C GLY A 13 13.38 -3.10 -15.16
N THR A 14 14.32 -3.43 -16.05
CA THR A 14 14.11 -3.50 -17.52
C THR A 14 12.95 -4.41 -17.95
N ARG A 15 12.66 -5.48 -17.18
CA ARG A 15 11.56 -6.42 -17.42
C ARG A 15 10.17 -5.79 -17.26
N MET A 16 10.05 -4.65 -16.57
CA MET A 16 8.79 -3.92 -16.45
C MET A 16 8.34 -3.25 -17.75
N ARG A 17 9.25 -3.05 -18.72
CA ARG A 17 8.99 -2.36 -20.00
C ARG A 17 8.27 -1.02 -19.78
N SER A 18 8.84 -0.17 -18.93
CA SER A 18 8.27 1.10 -18.51
C SER A 18 9.38 2.13 -18.34
N ASP A 19 9.08 3.39 -18.65
CA ASP A 19 9.96 4.52 -18.37
C ASP A 19 9.95 4.89 -16.87
N LEU A 20 8.92 4.47 -16.16
CA LEU A 20 8.83 4.65 -14.72
C LEU A 20 9.75 3.64 -14.01
N PRO A 21 10.62 4.09 -13.09
CA PRO A 21 11.44 3.20 -12.27
C PRO A 21 10.62 2.09 -11.62
N LYS A 22 11.20 0.87 -11.55
CA LYS A 22 10.50 -0.31 -11.01
C LYS A 22 9.86 -0.06 -9.65
N VAL A 23 10.59 0.56 -8.74
CA VAL A 23 10.14 0.82 -7.37
C VAL A 23 9.03 1.89 -7.26
N LEU A 24 8.76 2.61 -8.35
CA LEU A 24 7.65 3.56 -8.47
C LEU A 24 6.42 2.97 -9.18
N GLN A 25 6.48 1.74 -9.68
CA GLN A 25 5.28 1.10 -10.25
C GLN A 25 4.17 1.05 -9.19
N PRO A 26 2.93 1.36 -9.58
CA PRO A 26 1.83 1.42 -8.63
C PRO A 26 1.36 0.03 -8.21
N LEU A 27 1.22 -0.18 -6.92
CA LEU A 27 0.54 -1.29 -6.27
C LEU A 27 -0.59 -0.69 -5.41
N ALA A 28 -1.82 -1.05 -5.66
CA ALA A 28 -3.00 -0.43 -5.05
C ALA A 28 -2.96 1.12 -5.07
N GLY A 29 -2.53 1.68 -6.21
CA GLY A 29 -2.45 3.13 -6.44
C GLY A 29 -1.26 3.85 -5.81
N ARG A 30 -0.32 3.15 -5.16
CA ARG A 30 0.85 3.73 -4.48
C ARG A 30 2.15 3.08 -4.96
N PRO A 31 3.29 3.80 -5.02
CA PRO A 31 4.58 3.23 -5.39
C PRO A 31 4.95 1.99 -4.56
N LEU A 32 5.58 0.97 -5.18
CA LEU A 32 6.09 -0.22 -4.47
C LEU A 32 6.93 0.19 -3.25
N LEU A 33 7.88 1.10 -3.45
CA LEU A 33 8.76 1.58 -2.38
C LEU A 33 7.99 2.25 -1.24
N ALA A 34 6.86 2.90 -1.51
CA ALA A 34 6.05 3.52 -0.46
C ALA A 34 5.48 2.48 0.52
N HIS A 35 5.11 1.29 0.03
CA HIS A 35 4.66 0.20 0.90
C HIS A 35 5.78 -0.33 1.80
N VAL A 36 7.01 -0.45 1.27
CA VAL A 36 8.18 -0.88 2.05
C VAL A 36 8.53 0.16 3.12
N LEU A 37 8.46 1.46 2.76
CA LEU A 37 8.67 2.56 3.71
C LEU A 37 7.64 2.54 4.85
N ASP A 38 6.36 2.36 4.53
CA ASP A 38 5.32 2.23 5.57
C ASP A 38 5.60 1.08 6.53
N ALA A 39 6.00 -0.08 6.00
CA ALA A 39 6.34 -1.24 6.83
C ALA A 39 7.55 -0.95 7.74
N ALA A 40 8.55 -0.25 7.22
CA ALA A 40 9.74 0.17 7.97
C ALA A 40 9.40 1.17 9.09
N GLU A 41 8.58 2.17 8.81
CA GLU A 41 8.11 3.16 9.78
C GLU A 41 7.27 2.51 10.89
N VAL A 42 6.31 1.63 10.53
CA VAL A 42 5.47 0.89 11.50
C VAL A 42 6.29 -0.11 12.32
N ALA A 43 7.37 -0.67 11.77
CA ALA A 43 8.28 -1.50 12.53
C ALA A 43 9.03 -0.72 13.62
N GLY A 44 9.14 0.60 13.50
CA GLY A 44 9.77 1.48 14.50
C GLY A 44 11.27 1.67 14.26
N ALA A 45 11.71 1.70 13.00
CA ALA A 45 13.09 1.99 12.64
C ALA A 45 13.52 3.38 13.17
N ALA A 46 14.70 3.46 13.78
CA ALA A 46 15.28 4.72 14.24
C ALA A 46 15.87 5.57 13.08
N GLY A 47 16.15 4.92 11.95
CA GLY A 47 16.58 5.57 10.72
C GLY A 47 16.26 4.69 9.51
N ILE A 48 15.87 5.31 8.40
CA ILE A 48 15.58 4.62 7.14
C ILE A 48 16.49 5.23 6.06
N HIS A 49 17.26 4.38 5.41
CA HIS A 49 18.22 4.74 4.37
C HIS A 49 17.82 4.09 3.06
N VAL A 50 17.53 4.88 2.04
CA VAL A 50 17.13 4.36 0.72
C VAL A 50 18.32 4.47 -0.22
N VAL A 51 18.78 3.32 -0.72
CA VAL A 51 19.83 3.26 -1.74
C VAL A 51 19.16 3.37 -3.11
N TYR A 52 19.47 4.45 -3.80
CA TYR A 52 18.92 4.75 -5.12
C TYR A 52 20.00 4.80 -6.20
N GLY A 53 19.61 4.65 -7.46
CA GLY A 53 20.54 4.66 -8.60
C GLY A 53 19.82 5.07 -9.87
N PHE A 54 19.44 4.12 -10.70
CA PHE A 54 18.73 4.40 -11.94
C PHE A 54 17.38 5.14 -11.70
N GLY A 55 17.18 6.26 -12.42
CA GLY A 55 15.97 7.09 -12.26
C GLY A 55 15.88 7.80 -10.90
N GLY A 56 17.00 7.96 -10.21
CA GLY A 56 17.08 8.37 -8.80
C GLY A 56 16.40 9.67 -8.46
N GLU A 57 16.48 10.70 -9.30
CA GLU A 57 15.80 11.98 -9.04
C GLU A 57 14.27 11.79 -9.03
N THR A 58 13.72 11.06 -10.00
CA THR A 58 12.28 10.77 -10.05
C THR A 58 11.81 9.99 -8.81
N VAL A 59 12.64 9.06 -8.30
CA VAL A 59 12.31 8.32 -7.07
C VAL A 59 12.30 9.23 -5.86
N ARG A 60 13.29 10.13 -5.72
CA ARG A 60 13.38 11.09 -4.62
C ARG A 60 12.23 12.09 -4.65
N GLU A 61 11.89 12.62 -5.82
CA GLU A 61 10.77 13.56 -6.00
C GLU A 61 9.42 12.91 -5.65
N ALA A 62 9.18 11.69 -6.10
CA ALA A 62 7.94 10.96 -5.83
C ALA A 62 7.72 10.67 -4.33
N LEU A 63 8.79 10.66 -3.52
CA LEU A 63 8.78 10.33 -2.10
C LEU A 63 9.33 11.47 -1.23
N ALA A 64 9.38 12.70 -1.74
CA ALA A 64 9.99 13.87 -1.10
C ALA A 64 9.42 14.22 0.30
N GLY A 65 8.24 13.73 0.64
CA GLY A 65 7.61 13.97 1.96
C GLY A 65 7.97 12.94 3.03
N ARG A 66 8.85 11.96 2.72
CA ARG A 66 9.25 10.90 3.67
C ARG A 66 10.50 11.28 4.44
N ASP A 67 10.51 10.94 5.72
CA ASP A 67 11.68 11.09 6.60
C ASP A 67 12.68 9.96 6.37
N VAL A 68 13.48 10.09 5.31
CA VAL A 68 14.47 9.09 4.89
C VAL A 68 15.78 9.73 4.47
N SER A 69 16.90 9.02 4.71
CA SER A 69 18.21 9.36 4.18
C SER A 69 18.43 8.70 2.82
N TRP A 70 18.95 9.42 1.86
CA TRP A 70 19.19 8.94 0.51
C TRP A 70 20.68 8.66 0.27
N ALA A 71 21.02 7.43 -0.15
CA ALA A 71 22.36 7.02 -0.50
C ALA A 71 22.44 6.69 -2.00
N LEU A 72 23.33 7.38 -2.74
CA LEU A 72 23.47 7.16 -4.18
C LEU A 72 24.39 5.96 -4.45
N GLN A 73 23.89 4.97 -5.18
CA GLN A 73 24.71 3.96 -5.84
C GLN A 73 24.95 4.38 -7.29
N ALA A 74 26.04 5.08 -7.55
CA ALA A 74 26.37 5.62 -8.87
C ALA A 74 26.65 4.51 -9.89
N GLU A 75 27.33 3.45 -9.49
CA GLU A 75 27.64 2.27 -10.28
C GLU A 75 26.96 1.04 -9.67
N GLN A 76 26.22 0.26 -10.46
CA GLN A 76 25.50 -0.91 -9.98
C GLN A 76 26.42 -2.13 -9.94
N LEU A 77 27.27 -2.18 -8.93
CA LEU A 77 28.28 -3.24 -8.74
C LEU A 77 27.80 -4.39 -7.83
N GLY A 78 26.50 -4.51 -7.61
CA GLY A 78 25.90 -5.59 -6.83
C GLY A 78 25.23 -5.11 -5.54
N THR A 79 24.59 -6.05 -4.84
CA THR A 79 23.77 -5.77 -3.63
C THR A 79 24.62 -5.45 -2.41
N GLY A 80 25.79 -6.06 -2.26
CA GLY A 80 26.77 -5.72 -1.21
C GLY A 80 27.27 -4.30 -1.36
N HIS A 81 27.65 -3.90 -2.59
CA HIS A 81 28.06 -2.53 -2.90
C HIS A 81 26.92 -1.54 -2.61
N ALA A 82 25.66 -1.90 -2.90
CA ALA A 82 24.52 -1.03 -2.61
C ALA A 82 24.37 -0.76 -1.10
N VAL A 83 24.45 -1.80 -0.27
CA VAL A 83 24.39 -1.64 1.20
C VAL A 83 25.53 -0.77 1.72
N SER A 84 26.76 -0.95 1.22
CA SER A 84 27.93 -0.16 1.64
C SER A 84 27.75 1.35 1.42
N GLN A 85 26.94 1.78 0.43
CA GLN A 85 26.67 3.20 0.20
C GLN A 85 25.84 3.84 1.32
N ALA A 86 25.01 3.07 2.02
CA ALA A 86 24.13 3.57 3.08
C ALA A 86 24.76 3.50 4.48
N LEU A 87 25.66 2.53 4.73
CA LEU A 87 26.23 2.27 6.04
C LEU A 87 26.92 3.48 6.71
N PRO A 88 27.63 4.38 5.98
CA PRO A 88 28.21 5.57 6.61
C PRO A 88 27.20 6.49 7.33
N GLY A 89 25.91 6.38 6.99
CA GLY A 89 24.82 7.10 7.66
C GLY A 89 24.18 6.35 8.82
N VAL A 90 24.60 5.11 9.10
CA VAL A 90 24.02 4.25 10.14
C VAL A 90 24.93 4.22 11.37
N PRO A 91 24.40 4.44 12.60
CA PRO A 91 25.18 4.28 13.81
C PRO A 91 25.71 2.85 13.98
N GLU A 92 26.99 2.72 14.40
CA GLU A 92 27.67 1.41 14.53
C GLU A 92 27.02 0.47 15.55
N ASP A 93 26.33 1.02 16.56
CA ASP A 93 25.65 0.28 17.63
C ASP A 93 24.23 -0.15 17.26
N HIS A 94 23.76 0.20 16.07
CA HIS A 94 22.46 -0.24 15.57
C HIS A 94 22.51 -1.65 14.95
N ILE A 95 21.37 -2.33 14.96
CA ILE A 95 21.11 -3.43 14.05
C ILE A 95 20.70 -2.83 12.69
N VAL A 96 21.30 -3.29 11.62
CA VAL A 96 20.91 -2.95 10.24
C VAL A 96 20.01 -4.03 9.70
N VAL A 97 18.82 -3.63 9.25
CA VAL A 97 17.92 -4.50 8.48
C VAL A 97 18.02 -4.12 7.00
N VAL A 98 18.34 -5.07 6.14
CA VAL A 98 18.37 -4.87 4.69
C VAL A 98 17.04 -5.35 4.09
N LEU A 99 16.35 -4.43 3.38
CA LEU A 99 15.12 -4.67 2.65
C LEU A 99 15.29 -4.31 1.17
N TYR A 100 14.34 -4.75 0.35
CA TYR A 100 14.30 -4.43 -1.08
C TYR A 100 13.08 -3.59 -1.41
N GLY A 101 13.25 -2.52 -2.18
CA GLY A 101 12.19 -1.60 -2.58
C GLY A 101 11.14 -2.20 -3.52
N ASP A 102 11.40 -3.39 -4.04
CA ASP A 102 10.50 -4.18 -4.89
C ASP A 102 9.86 -5.38 -4.18
N VAL A 103 9.96 -5.45 -2.84
CA VAL A 103 9.28 -6.44 -1.99
C VAL A 103 8.23 -5.72 -1.13
N PRO A 104 7.14 -5.21 -1.75
CA PRO A 104 6.23 -4.25 -1.12
C PRO A 104 5.30 -4.85 -0.07
N LEU A 105 5.19 -6.17 -0.01
CA LEU A 105 4.26 -6.85 0.90
C LEU A 105 4.90 -7.31 2.20
N ILE A 106 6.17 -6.94 2.46
CA ILE A 106 6.86 -7.21 3.72
C ILE A 106 6.06 -6.67 4.90
N ARG A 107 5.99 -7.44 5.99
CA ARG A 107 5.22 -7.07 7.18
C ARG A 107 6.12 -6.46 8.26
N PRO A 108 5.63 -5.45 8.99
CA PRO A 108 6.35 -4.87 10.13
C PRO A 108 6.76 -5.92 11.17
N ASP A 109 5.91 -6.92 11.42
CA ASP A 109 6.20 -7.98 12.41
C ASP A 109 7.34 -8.90 11.95
N THR A 110 7.47 -9.15 10.65
CA THR A 110 8.62 -9.90 10.10
C THR A 110 9.91 -9.12 10.25
N ILE A 111 9.88 -7.80 10.03
CA ILE A 111 11.02 -6.92 10.30
C ILE A 111 11.42 -6.99 11.79
N LYS A 112 10.45 -6.89 12.70
CA LYS A 112 10.69 -6.97 14.15
C LYS A 112 11.28 -8.33 14.57
N ARG A 113 10.83 -9.44 13.96
CA ARG A 113 11.40 -10.78 14.22
C ARG A 113 12.86 -10.85 13.80
N LEU A 114 13.19 -10.36 12.59
CA LEU A 114 14.57 -10.29 12.13
C LEU A 114 15.46 -9.49 13.09
N VAL A 115 14.98 -8.34 13.56
CA VAL A 115 15.71 -7.52 14.55
C VAL A 115 15.87 -8.26 15.87
N ALA A 116 14.83 -8.94 16.34
CA ALA A 116 14.86 -9.66 17.62
C ALA A 116 15.83 -10.86 17.61
N SER A 117 16.05 -11.46 16.45
CA SER A 117 17.00 -12.58 16.27
C SER A 117 18.43 -12.11 15.94
N ALA A 118 18.64 -10.81 15.67
CA ALA A 118 19.95 -10.24 15.42
C ALA A 118 20.53 -9.66 16.72
N GLU A 119 21.62 -10.25 17.19
CA GLU A 119 22.34 -9.84 18.37
C GLU A 119 23.82 -9.56 18.03
N PRO A 120 24.66 -9.06 18.94
CA PRO A 120 26.09 -8.81 18.67
C PRO A 120 26.83 -10.01 18.08
N ASP A 121 26.43 -11.24 18.44
CA ASP A 121 27.02 -12.50 17.99
C ASP A 121 26.08 -13.32 17.06
N HIS A 122 25.01 -12.69 16.58
CA HIS A 122 24.07 -13.32 15.67
C HIS A 122 23.74 -12.44 14.47
N LEU A 123 23.67 -13.05 13.29
CA LEU A 123 23.08 -12.48 12.09
C LEU A 123 21.75 -13.20 11.83
N SER A 124 20.70 -12.47 11.59
CA SER A 124 19.38 -13.02 11.24
C SER A 124 19.13 -12.92 9.74
N LEU A 125 18.63 -13.99 9.14
CA LEU A 125 18.37 -14.11 7.70
C LEU A 125 16.95 -14.64 7.50
N LEU A 126 16.11 -13.93 6.74
CA LEU A 126 14.79 -14.44 6.37
C LEU A 126 14.93 -15.50 5.28
N THR A 127 14.48 -16.72 5.57
CA THR A 127 14.50 -17.85 4.63
C THR A 127 13.08 -18.22 4.20
N ALA A 128 12.94 -18.87 3.06
CA ALA A 128 11.66 -19.37 2.58
C ALA A 128 11.78 -20.78 2.03
N ARG A 129 10.87 -21.67 2.42
CA ARG A 129 10.78 -22.99 1.81
C ARG A 129 9.80 -22.94 0.64
N MET A 130 10.30 -23.24 -0.56
CA MET A 130 9.54 -23.15 -1.81
C MET A 130 9.57 -24.50 -2.53
N ASP A 131 8.49 -24.85 -3.22
CA ASP A 131 8.46 -26.02 -4.09
C ASP A 131 9.38 -25.82 -5.30
N ASP A 132 9.39 -24.60 -5.86
CA ASP A 132 10.31 -24.19 -6.93
C ASP A 132 11.03 -22.90 -6.53
N PRO A 133 12.29 -23.00 -6.02
CA PRO A 133 13.11 -21.86 -5.65
C PRO A 133 13.89 -21.26 -6.83
N THR A 134 13.51 -21.53 -8.07
CA THR A 134 14.19 -21.00 -9.25
C THR A 134 14.28 -19.45 -9.21
N GLY A 135 15.48 -18.94 -9.41
CA GLY A 135 15.77 -17.48 -9.36
C GLY A 135 16.24 -16.98 -8.01
N TYR A 136 16.18 -17.77 -6.97
CA TYR A 136 16.66 -17.43 -5.62
C TYR A 136 18.01 -18.11 -5.32
N GLY A 137 18.79 -17.50 -4.42
CA GLY A 137 19.92 -18.17 -3.77
C GLY A 137 19.45 -19.30 -2.86
N ARG A 138 20.30 -20.28 -2.64
CA ARG A 138 20.02 -21.46 -1.78
C ARG A 138 20.71 -21.32 -0.43
N ILE A 139 19.99 -21.65 0.63
CA ILE A 139 20.53 -21.72 2.00
C ILE A 139 21.25 -23.04 2.18
N VAL A 140 22.55 -23.00 2.33
CA VAL A 140 23.37 -24.21 2.59
C VAL A 140 23.53 -24.38 4.10
N ARG A 141 23.18 -25.56 4.60
CA ARG A 141 23.30 -25.94 6.01
C ARG A 141 24.33 -27.06 6.17
N ASP A 142 25.02 -27.07 7.30
CA ASP A 142 25.89 -28.18 7.67
C ASP A 142 25.11 -29.39 8.27
N ALA A 143 25.83 -30.42 8.66
CA ALA A 143 25.24 -31.63 9.23
C ALA A 143 24.50 -31.41 10.56
N SER A 144 24.78 -30.29 11.26
CA SER A 144 24.06 -29.90 12.48
C SER A 144 22.78 -29.13 12.21
N GLY A 145 22.56 -28.71 10.95
CA GLY A 145 21.46 -27.85 10.53
C GLY A 145 21.76 -26.35 10.62
N ALA A 146 22.99 -25.95 10.97
CA ALA A 146 23.39 -24.55 11.01
C ALA A 146 23.58 -23.99 9.59
N VAL A 147 23.17 -22.75 9.37
CA VAL A 147 23.41 -22.04 8.08
C VAL A 147 24.92 -21.76 7.97
N VAL A 148 25.52 -22.19 6.88
CA VAL A 148 26.95 -21.99 6.65
C VAL A 148 27.26 -21.01 5.50
N ARG A 149 26.40 -20.93 4.51
CA ARG A 149 26.51 -19.96 3.40
C ARG A 149 25.25 -19.90 2.55
N ILE A 150 25.18 -18.93 1.70
CA ILE A 150 24.23 -18.84 0.60
C ILE A 150 25.00 -19.08 -0.71
N VAL A 151 24.39 -19.80 -1.64
CA VAL A 151 24.90 -19.93 -3.01
C VAL A 151 23.87 -19.37 -3.97
N GLU A 152 24.30 -18.43 -4.79
CA GLU A 152 23.42 -17.84 -5.83
C GLU A 152 23.12 -18.88 -6.91
N GLN A 153 21.93 -18.80 -7.52
CA GLN A 153 21.49 -19.82 -8.49
C GLN A 153 22.47 -20.02 -9.65
N LYS A 154 23.16 -18.98 -10.10
CA LYS A 154 24.09 -19.05 -11.22
C LYS A 154 25.43 -19.70 -10.87
N ASP A 155 25.75 -19.75 -9.59
CA ASP A 155 26.99 -20.29 -9.04
C ASP A 155 26.75 -21.67 -8.38
N ALA A 156 25.49 -22.11 -8.28
CA ALA A 156 25.10 -23.31 -7.57
C ALA A 156 25.39 -24.59 -8.38
N SER A 157 25.93 -25.63 -7.71
CA SER A 157 26.04 -27.00 -8.24
C SER A 157 24.64 -27.65 -8.41
N ALA A 158 24.59 -28.78 -9.11
CA ALA A 158 23.34 -29.53 -9.29
C ALA A 158 22.75 -30.00 -7.95
N GLU A 159 23.59 -30.36 -6.96
CA GLU A 159 23.16 -30.74 -5.62
C GLU A 159 22.57 -29.56 -4.86
N GLU A 160 23.18 -28.38 -4.97
CA GLU A 160 22.72 -27.17 -4.31
C GLU A 160 21.42 -26.64 -4.94
N LEU A 161 21.25 -26.76 -6.26
CA LEU A 161 20.00 -26.42 -6.94
C LEU A 161 18.80 -27.25 -6.43
N ALA A 162 19.04 -28.46 -5.90
CA ALA A 162 17.99 -29.30 -5.30
C ALA A 162 17.54 -28.85 -3.90
N ILE A 163 18.21 -27.85 -3.30
CA ILE A 163 17.81 -27.30 -2.02
C ILE A 163 16.55 -26.45 -2.20
N HIS A 164 15.49 -26.75 -1.43
CA HIS A 164 14.22 -26.04 -1.45
C HIS A 164 14.17 -24.82 -0.51
N GLU A 165 15.18 -24.64 0.34
CA GLU A 165 15.26 -23.47 1.21
C GLU A 165 15.98 -22.33 0.48
N ALA A 166 15.21 -21.28 0.20
CA ALA A 166 15.63 -20.11 -0.56
C ALA A 166 16.04 -18.95 0.35
N ASN A 167 17.04 -18.19 -0.12
CA ASN A 167 17.38 -16.90 0.43
C ASN A 167 16.40 -15.83 -0.09
N THR A 168 15.78 -15.09 0.82
CA THR A 168 14.89 -13.99 0.44
C THR A 168 15.64 -12.68 0.16
N GLY A 169 16.91 -12.61 0.56
CA GLY A 169 17.74 -11.40 0.53
C GLY A 169 17.55 -10.49 1.74
N LEU A 170 16.51 -10.69 2.55
CA LEU A 170 16.27 -9.89 3.74
C LEU A 170 17.07 -10.43 4.91
N LEU A 171 17.86 -9.55 5.55
CA LEU A 171 18.70 -9.91 6.68
C LEU A 171 18.77 -8.79 7.73
N ALA A 172 19.17 -9.14 8.93
CA ALA A 172 19.50 -8.18 9.98
C ALA A 172 20.85 -8.55 10.60
N ALA A 173 21.72 -7.57 10.80
CA ALA A 173 23.06 -7.77 11.36
C ALA A 173 23.52 -6.53 12.14
N PRO A 174 24.44 -6.66 13.12
CA PRO A 174 25.09 -5.51 13.76
C PRO A 174 25.84 -4.66 12.72
N ALA A 175 25.60 -3.34 12.71
CA ALA A 175 26.11 -2.41 11.70
C ALA A 175 27.64 -2.46 11.55
N GLY A 176 28.37 -2.40 12.67
CA GLY A 176 29.85 -2.45 12.63
C GLY A 176 30.39 -3.77 12.06
N ARG A 177 29.74 -4.91 12.37
CA ARG A 177 30.14 -6.20 11.79
C ARG A 177 29.80 -6.29 10.30
N LEU A 178 28.61 -5.83 9.91
CA LEU A 178 28.18 -5.83 8.51
C LEU A 178 29.15 -5.00 7.66
N THR A 179 29.56 -3.83 8.14
CA THR A 179 30.57 -3.01 7.47
C THR A 179 31.89 -3.77 7.28
N ALA A 180 32.42 -4.39 8.36
CA ALA A 180 33.65 -5.15 8.30
C ALA A 180 33.59 -6.37 7.35
N TRP A 181 32.44 -7.02 7.23
CA TRP A 181 32.24 -8.11 6.28
C TRP A 181 32.17 -7.59 4.84
N LEU A 182 31.41 -6.52 4.58
CA LEU A 182 31.28 -5.95 3.25
C LEU A 182 32.63 -5.45 2.68
N ASP A 183 33.54 -4.95 3.51
CA ASP A 183 34.90 -4.59 3.11
C ASP A 183 35.75 -5.80 2.63
N ARG A 184 35.33 -7.02 2.97
CA ARG A 184 35.99 -8.29 2.61
C ARG A 184 35.30 -9.02 1.46
N VAL A 185 34.08 -8.60 1.07
CA VAL A 185 33.35 -9.21 -0.04
C VAL A 185 34.10 -8.96 -1.35
N GLY A 186 34.35 -10.02 -2.11
CA GLY A 186 34.91 -9.96 -3.45
C GLY A 186 33.86 -9.94 -4.55
N ASN A 187 34.32 -9.88 -5.80
CA ASN A 187 33.45 -9.95 -6.98
C ASN A 187 33.85 -11.09 -7.94
N GLU A 188 34.59 -12.08 -7.44
CA GLU A 188 34.97 -13.28 -8.21
C GLU A 188 33.82 -14.30 -8.27
N ASN A 189 32.77 -13.96 -9.03
CA ASN A 189 31.56 -14.78 -9.19
C ASN A 189 31.02 -14.65 -10.63
N ALA A 190 29.98 -15.43 -10.97
CA ALA A 190 29.42 -15.50 -12.32
C ALA A 190 28.93 -14.15 -12.89
N GLN A 191 28.68 -13.15 -12.05
CA GLN A 191 28.18 -11.83 -12.46
C GLN A 191 29.24 -10.73 -12.34
N GLY A 192 30.38 -10.98 -11.66
CA GLY A 192 31.39 -9.96 -11.35
C GLY A 192 30.90 -8.89 -10.38
N GLU A 193 29.94 -9.21 -9.52
CA GLU A 193 29.28 -8.30 -8.60
C GLU A 193 29.66 -8.57 -7.13
N PHE A 194 29.61 -7.56 -6.28
CA PHE A 194 29.74 -7.71 -4.83
C PHE A 194 28.41 -8.21 -4.24
N TYR A 195 28.33 -9.51 -3.99
CA TYR A 195 27.11 -10.11 -3.46
C TYR A 195 26.97 -9.86 -1.96
N LEU A 196 25.81 -9.33 -1.54
CA LEU A 196 25.48 -9.22 -0.12
C LEU A 196 25.45 -10.60 0.57
N THR A 197 25.09 -11.64 -0.15
CA THR A 197 25.00 -13.02 0.34
C THR A 197 26.31 -13.60 0.81
N ASP A 198 27.46 -13.07 0.34
CA ASP A 198 28.78 -13.52 0.77
C ASP A 198 29.09 -13.14 2.23
N VAL A 199 28.41 -12.13 2.80
CA VAL A 199 28.57 -11.78 4.22
C VAL A 199 28.19 -12.94 5.14
N ILE A 200 27.33 -13.86 4.70
CA ILE A 200 26.90 -15.03 5.50
C ILE A 200 28.09 -15.96 5.75
N ALA A 201 28.84 -16.29 4.71
CA ALA A 201 30.03 -17.14 4.85
C ALA A 201 31.12 -16.46 5.69
N LEU A 202 31.28 -15.14 5.53
CA LEU A 202 32.24 -14.34 6.32
C LEU A 202 31.83 -14.28 7.80
N ALA A 203 30.54 -14.11 8.10
CA ALA A 203 30.03 -14.14 9.46
C ALA A 203 30.28 -15.49 10.15
N VAL A 204 30.00 -16.59 9.45
CA VAL A 204 30.28 -17.96 9.95
C VAL A 204 31.78 -18.17 10.17
N ALA A 205 32.63 -17.72 9.27
CA ALA A 205 34.09 -17.83 9.41
C ALA A 205 34.63 -17.03 10.61
N ASP A 206 33.96 -15.93 10.98
CA ASP A 206 34.28 -15.12 12.15
C ASP A 206 33.61 -15.64 13.46
N GLY A 207 32.96 -16.83 13.41
CA GLY A 207 32.33 -17.47 14.56
C GLY A 207 30.98 -16.88 14.95
N VAL A 208 30.35 -16.09 14.07
CA VAL A 208 29.01 -15.53 14.28
C VAL A 208 27.96 -16.52 13.83
N SER A 209 26.96 -16.80 14.69
CA SER A 209 25.86 -17.69 14.34
C SER A 209 24.89 -17.00 13.36
N VAL A 210 24.45 -17.74 12.34
CA VAL A 210 23.44 -17.26 11.39
C VAL A 210 22.09 -17.92 11.69
N ILE A 211 21.13 -17.11 12.11
CA ILE A 211 19.78 -17.57 12.46
C ILE A 211 18.91 -17.46 11.21
N GLY A 212 18.44 -18.59 10.71
CA GLY A 212 17.45 -18.64 9.62
C GLY A 212 16.05 -18.49 10.16
N GLU A 213 15.44 -17.34 9.96
CA GLU A 213 14.03 -17.07 10.29
C GLU A 213 13.14 -17.47 9.12
N PRO A 214 12.19 -18.41 9.29
CA PRO A 214 11.30 -18.78 8.19
C PRO A 214 10.28 -17.68 7.91
N ALA A 215 10.06 -17.34 6.63
CA ALA A 215 8.93 -16.53 6.20
C ALA A 215 7.62 -17.29 6.50
N LEU A 216 6.66 -16.60 7.11
CA LEU A 216 5.35 -17.15 7.45
C LEU A 216 4.37 -17.09 6.27
N ASP A 217 4.63 -16.22 5.32
CA ASP A 217 3.80 -15.96 4.15
C ASP A 217 4.74 -15.69 2.96
N LEU A 218 4.62 -16.49 1.91
CA LEU A 218 5.47 -16.35 0.73
C LEU A 218 5.16 -15.08 -0.08
N ASP A 219 3.94 -14.55 0.02
CA ASP A 219 3.57 -13.30 -0.66
C ASP A 219 4.34 -12.11 -0.10
N GLU A 220 4.69 -12.12 1.21
CA GLU A 220 5.40 -11.00 1.82
C GLU A 220 6.86 -10.85 1.37
N ILE A 221 7.44 -11.90 0.80
CA ILE A 221 8.84 -11.92 0.33
C ILE A 221 8.96 -11.87 -1.19
N ALA A 222 7.84 -11.84 -1.90
CA ALA A 222 7.82 -11.86 -3.36
C ALA A 222 8.35 -10.56 -3.95
N GLY A 223 9.46 -10.64 -4.67
CA GLY A 223 10.03 -9.51 -5.42
C GLY A 223 9.29 -9.29 -6.74
N ILE A 224 8.95 -8.05 -7.02
CA ILE A 224 8.22 -7.66 -8.23
C ILE A 224 9.21 -7.21 -9.30
N ASN A 225 9.34 -7.97 -10.39
CA ASN A 225 10.28 -7.71 -11.46
C ASN A 225 9.62 -7.49 -12.82
N ASP A 226 8.36 -7.93 -12.98
CA ASP A 226 7.58 -7.81 -14.20
C ASP A 226 6.10 -7.55 -13.88
N ARG A 227 5.30 -7.33 -14.94
CA ARG A 227 3.88 -6.98 -14.78
C ARG A 227 3.02 -8.16 -14.31
N SER A 228 3.44 -9.40 -14.54
CA SER A 228 2.73 -10.57 -14.05
C SER A 228 2.87 -10.69 -12.53
N GLN A 229 4.11 -10.50 -12.03
CA GLN A 229 4.38 -10.46 -10.59
C GLN A 229 3.69 -9.26 -9.92
N LEU A 230 3.63 -8.11 -10.59
CA LEU A 230 2.86 -6.96 -10.09
C LEU A 230 1.37 -7.29 -9.94
N ALA A 231 0.77 -7.94 -10.94
CA ALA A 231 -0.64 -8.34 -10.88
C ALA A 231 -0.90 -9.40 -9.77
N ALA A 232 0.04 -10.32 -9.56
CA ALA A 232 -0.04 -11.27 -8.45
C ALA A 232 0.01 -10.56 -7.09
N ALA A 233 0.91 -9.58 -6.92
CA ALA A 233 1.01 -8.78 -5.71
C ALA A 233 -0.25 -7.93 -5.44
N GLU A 234 -0.91 -7.39 -6.50
CA GLU A 234 -2.23 -6.74 -6.39
C GLU A 234 -3.28 -7.71 -5.82
N GLY A 235 -3.30 -8.94 -6.31
CA GLY A 235 -4.19 -9.99 -5.80
C GLY A 235 -3.93 -10.32 -4.33
N ALA A 236 -2.66 -10.52 -3.96
CA ALA A 236 -2.26 -10.82 -2.59
C ALA A 236 -2.60 -9.67 -1.62
N LEU A 237 -2.31 -8.43 -2.00
CA LEU A 237 -2.65 -7.25 -1.20
C LEU A 237 -4.17 -7.10 -1.02
N ARG A 238 -4.95 -7.32 -2.08
CA ARG A 238 -6.41 -7.31 -2.04
C ARG A 238 -6.94 -8.34 -1.05
N ALA A 239 -6.46 -9.58 -1.15
CA ALA A 239 -6.87 -10.67 -0.25
C ALA A 239 -6.54 -10.35 1.22
N ARG A 240 -5.35 -9.77 1.48
CA ARG A 240 -4.93 -9.35 2.82
C ARG A 240 -5.88 -8.28 3.38
N ARG A 241 -6.15 -7.22 2.63
CA ARG A 241 -7.05 -6.12 3.05
C ARG A 241 -8.49 -6.58 3.26
N ALA A 242 -8.98 -7.47 2.40
CA ALA A 242 -10.29 -8.09 2.58
C ALA A 242 -10.36 -8.87 3.90
N THR A 243 -9.32 -9.63 4.22
CA THR A 243 -9.22 -10.37 5.50
C THR A 243 -9.20 -9.41 6.70
N GLU A 244 -8.43 -8.33 6.63
CA GLU A 244 -8.37 -7.30 7.67
C GLU A 244 -9.75 -6.68 7.93
N LEU A 245 -10.47 -6.28 6.89
CA LEU A 245 -11.83 -5.74 7.00
C LEU A 245 -12.81 -6.74 7.63
N MET A 246 -12.74 -8.03 7.28
CA MET A 246 -13.58 -9.06 7.90
C MET A 246 -13.25 -9.27 9.38
N VAL A 247 -11.98 -9.21 9.76
CA VAL A 247 -11.55 -9.29 11.16
C VAL A 247 -12.05 -8.08 11.97
N GLU A 248 -12.10 -6.89 11.35
CA GLU A 248 -12.65 -5.67 11.95
C GLU A 248 -14.18 -5.66 12.06
N GLY A 249 -14.88 -6.59 11.40
CA GLY A 249 -16.34 -6.77 11.50
C GLY A 249 -17.14 -6.46 10.25
N ALA A 250 -16.47 -6.26 9.09
CA ALA A 250 -17.18 -6.12 7.83
C ALA A 250 -17.67 -7.47 7.29
N ILE A 251 -18.83 -7.48 6.65
CA ILE A 251 -19.40 -8.61 5.92
C ILE A 251 -19.16 -8.38 4.43
N LEU A 252 -18.30 -9.18 3.80
CA LEU A 252 -18.00 -9.09 2.38
C LEU A 252 -18.78 -10.14 1.61
N ALA A 253 -19.54 -9.75 0.60
CA ALA A 253 -20.26 -10.69 -0.27
C ALA A 253 -19.30 -11.59 -1.06
N ASP A 254 -18.17 -11.03 -1.51
CA ASP A 254 -17.09 -11.78 -2.16
C ASP A 254 -15.74 -11.05 -1.88
N PRO A 255 -14.90 -11.60 -0.98
CA PRO A 255 -13.62 -11.00 -0.63
C PRO A 255 -12.65 -10.81 -1.83
N ALA A 256 -12.78 -11.62 -2.87
CA ALA A 256 -11.93 -11.52 -4.06
C ALA A 256 -12.31 -10.36 -4.99
N ARG A 257 -13.47 -9.75 -4.77
CA ARG A 257 -14.06 -8.74 -5.67
C ARG A 257 -14.26 -7.37 -5.03
N ILE A 258 -13.36 -7.00 -4.14
CA ILE A 258 -13.27 -5.64 -3.60
C ILE A 258 -11.87 -5.11 -3.85
N ASP A 259 -11.73 -3.81 -4.08
CA ASP A 259 -10.44 -3.14 -4.20
C ASP A 259 -10.30 -2.05 -3.15
N VAL A 260 -9.21 -2.08 -2.39
CA VAL A 260 -8.86 -1.03 -1.42
C VAL A 260 -7.57 -0.35 -1.86
N ARG A 261 -7.65 0.89 -2.31
CA ARG A 261 -6.54 1.71 -2.81
C ARG A 261 -6.30 2.91 -1.89
N GLY A 262 -6.08 2.63 -0.61
CA GLY A 262 -5.96 3.62 0.44
C GLY A 262 -6.17 3.00 1.80
N ALA A 263 -6.77 3.73 2.73
CA ALA A 263 -7.16 3.25 4.04
C ALA A 263 -8.69 3.22 4.17
N VAL A 264 -9.24 2.10 4.62
CA VAL A 264 -10.65 1.94 4.93
C VAL A 264 -10.79 1.56 6.40
N ARG A 265 -11.67 2.24 7.11
CA ARG A 265 -12.05 1.90 8.49
C ARG A 265 -13.52 1.58 8.54
N CYS A 266 -13.85 0.38 8.93
CA CYS A 266 -15.24 -0.08 9.06
C CYS A 266 -15.67 -0.16 10.52
N GLY A 267 -16.92 0.25 10.78
CA GLY A 267 -17.64 -0.13 11.98
C GLY A 267 -18.09 -1.59 11.94
N ARG A 268 -18.90 -1.98 12.93
CA ARG A 268 -19.46 -3.34 13.02
C ARG A 268 -20.64 -3.53 12.07
N ASP A 269 -20.80 -4.77 11.60
CA ASP A 269 -21.92 -5.20 10.76
C ASP A 269 -22.08 -4.39 9.46
N VAL A 270 -20.97 -3.84 8.95
CA VAL A 270 -20.94 -3.17 7.64
C VAL A 270 -21.01 -4.22 6.54
N PHE A 271 -21.99 -4.12 5.66
CA PHE A 271 -22.10 -5.01 4.49
C PHE A 271 -21.49 -4.34 3.25
N ILE A 272 -20.56 -5.04 2.58
CA ILE A 272 -19.91 -4.58 1.33
C ILE A 272 -20.16 -5.62 0.24
N ASP A 273 -20.80 -5.20 -0.84
CA ASP A 273 -21.12 -6.05 -1.99
C ASP A 273 -19.96 -6.12 -2.99
N VAL A 274 -20.16 -6.89 -4.06
CA VAL A 274 -19.13 -7.18 -5.07
C VAL A 274 -18.74 -5.95 -5.90
N GLY A 275 -17.49 -5.89 -6.32
CA GLY A 275 -16.98 -4.88 -7.26
C GLY A 275 -16.87 -3.47 -6.67
N VAL A 276 -16.91 -3.34 -5.35
CA VAL A 276 -16.70 -2.05 -4.69
C VAL A 276 -15.22 -1.67 -4.73
N VAL A 277 -14.95 -0.39 -5.03
CA VAL A 277 -13.62 0.19 -5.04
C VAL A 277 -13.55 1.32 -4.02
N PHE A 278 -12.61 1.23 -3.10
CA PHE A 278 -12.29 2.28 -2.14
C PHE A 278 -10.97 2.95 -2.53
N GLU A 279 -10.93 4.29 -2.51
CA GLU A 279 -9.73 5.08 -2.79
C GLU A 279 -9.50 6.14 -1.71
N GLY A 280 -8.22 6.41 -1.39
CA GLY A 280 -7.85 7.40 -0.36
C GLY A 280 -8.31 6.99 1.04
N GLU A 281 -8.82 7.94 1.81
CA GLU A 281 -9.28 7.72 3.19
C GLU A 281 -10.81 7.56 3.23
N VAL A 282 -11.30 6.38 3.62
CA VAL A 282 -12.73 6.08 3.71
C VAL A 282 -13.10 5.59 5.10
N THR A 283 -14.14 6.17 5.67
CA THR A 283 -14.70 5.70 6.95
C THR A 283 -16.15 5.26 6.76
N ILE A 284 -16.51 4.12 7.35
CA ILE A 284 -17.84 3.53 7.23
C ILE A 284 -18.35 3.16 8.62
N GLY A 285 -19.47 3.74 9.02
CA GLY A 285 -20.11 3.53 10.31
C GLY A 285 -20.86 2.22 10.43
N ASP A 286 -21.21 1.87 11.67
CA ASP A 286 -21.87 0.62 12.03
C ASP A 286 -23.16 0.39 11.21
N GLY A 287 -23.36 -0.83 10.74
CA GLY A 287 -24.57 -1.25 10.03
C GLY A 287 -24.79 -0.64 8.65
N ALA A 288 -23.84 0.15 8.15
CA ALA A 288 -23.96 0.71 6.79
C ALA A 288 -23.90 -0.38 5.71
N ARG A 289 -24.56 -0.13 4.58
CA ARG A 289 -24.65 -1.07 3.46
C ARG A 289 -24.10 -0.45 2.18
N ILE A 290 -23.09 -1.08 1.61
CA ILE A 290 -22.46 -0.63 0.36
C ILE A 290 -22.85 -1.62 -0.75
N GLY A 291 -23.68 -1.17 -1.67
CA GLY A 291 -24.16 -1.95 -2.81
C GLY A 291 -23.08 -2.18 -3.88
N PRO A 292 -23.36 -3.06 -4.86
CA PRO A 292 -22.36 -3.52 -5.80
C PRO A 292 -21.88 -2.40 -6.74
N TYR A 293 -20.60 -2.48 -7.14
CA TYR A 293 -19.94 -1.57 -8.08
C TYR A 293 -19.96 -0.10 -7.67
N CYS A 294 -20.04 0.19 -6.37
CA CYS A 294 -19.80 1.53 -5.86
C CYS A 294 -18.31 1.90 -5.92
N VAL A 295 -18.01 3.16 -6.23
CA VAL A 295 -16.69 3.74 -6.12
C VAL A 295 -16.73 4.84 -5.07
N ILE A 296 -15.91 4.72 -4.03
CA ILE A 296 -15.92 5.60 -2.87
C ILE A 296 -14.51 6.11 -2.63
N LYS A 297 -14.33 7.42 -2.73
CA LYS A 297 -13.05 8.08 -2.57
C LYS A 297 -13.12 9.19 -1.54
N ASP A 298 -12.17 9.21 -0.59
CA ASP A 298 -11.99 10.29 0.40
C ASP A 298 -13.31 10.72 1.05
N SER A 299 -14.12 9.77 1.54
CA SER A 299 -15.51 10.00 1.95
C SER A 299 -15.85 9.33 3.28
N ALA A 300 -16.81 9.92 4.00
CA ALA A 300 -17.33 9.38 5.25
C ALA A 300 -18.80 8.92 5.08
N ILE A 301 -19.06 7.68 5.50
CA ILE A 301 -20.37 7.04 5.47
C ILE A 301 -20.79 6.79 6.91
N ALA A 302 -21.82 7.46 7.37
CA ALA A 302 -22.31 7.35 8.73
C ALA A 302 -23.08 6.04 9.00
N PRO A 303 -23.34 5.70 10.28
CA PRO A 303 -24.07 4.48 10.64
C PRO A 303 -25.42 4.36 9.96
N GLY A 304 -25.77 3.14 9.53
CA GLY A 304 -27.06 2.81 8.91
C GLY A 304 -27.25 3.37 7.50
N ALA A 305 -26.31 4.15 6.97
CA ALA A 305 -26.42 4.69 5.61
C ALA A 305 -26.36 3.59 4.54
N GLU A 306 -27.06 3.81 3.44
CA GLU A 306 -27.17 2.84 2.36
C GLU A 306 -26.72 3.45 1.02
N LEU A 307 -25.68 2.87 0.42
CA LEU A 307 -25.26 3.18 -0.94
C LEU A 307 -25.77 2.09 -1.88
N LEU A 308 -26.60 2.47 -2.82
CA LEU A 308 -27.14 1.55 -3.83
C LEU A 308 -26.17 1.41 -5.01
N ALA A 309 -26.37 0.36 -5.80
CA ALA A 309 -25.50 -0.04 -6.90
C ALA A 309 -25.04 1.12 -7.81
N TYR A 310 -23.78 1.04 -8.26
CA TYR A 310 -23.18 1.98 -9.21
C TYR A 310 -23.12 3.44 -8.74
N SER A 311 -23.16 3.69 -7.43
CA SER A 311 -22.99 5.04 -6.91
C SER A 311 -21.51 5.41 -6.85
N HIS A 312 -21.19 6.69 -7.12
CA HIS A 312 -19.84 7.22 -7.11
C HIS A 312 -19.74 8.41 -6.16
N LEU A 313 -18.93 8.26 -5.12
CA LEU A 313 -18.69 9.27 -4.09
C LEU A 313 -17.22 9.71 -4.11
N GLU A 314 -17.00 11.01 -4.02
CA GLU A 314 -15.67 11.60 -3.91
C GLU A 314 -15.73 12.82 -2.98
N GLY A 315 -14.96 12.80 -1.87
CA GLY A 315 -14.89 13.90 -0.92
C GLY A 315 -16.26 14.30 -0.38
N ALA A 316 -17.07 13.31 0.00
CA ALA A 316 -18.47 13.47 0.40
C ALA A 316 -18.74 12.89 1.77
N ASP A 317 -19.64 13.52 2.52
CA ASP A 317 -20.15 13.05 3.80
C ASP A 317 -21.61 12.59 3.67
N VAL A 318 -21.84 11.33 4.00
CA VAL A 318 -23.18 10.71 4.00
C VAL A 318 -23.64 10.48 5.43
N GLY A 319 -24.70 11.20 5.83
CA GLY A 319 -25.24 11.19 7.19
C GLY A 319 -25.96 9.89 7.58
N PRO A 320 -26.31 9.75 8.87
CA PRO A 320 -26.95 8.54 9.38
C PRO A 320 -28.26 8.21 8.65
N ASP A 321 -28.44 6.91 8.34
CA ASP A 321 -29.64 6.39 7.66
C ASP A 321 -29.95 7.08 6.31
N ALA A 322 -29.01 7.80 5.73
CA ALA A 322 -29.17 8.40 4.41
C ALA A 322 -29.02 7.34 3.30
N THR A 323 -29.72 7.56 2.18
CA THR A 323 -29.68 6.66 1.02
C THR A 323 -29.12 7.38 -0.20
N VAL A 324 -28.17 6.75 -0.91
CA VAL A 324 -27.60 7.28 -2.15
C VAL A 324 -27.72 6.26 -3.27
N GLY A 325 -28.26 6.67 -4.41
CA GLY A 325 -28.33 5.86 -5.61
C GLY A 325 -29.68 5.22 -5.90
N PRO A 326 -29.72 4.19 -6.81
CA PRO A 326 -28.58 3.75 -7.62
C PRO A 326 -28.11 4.83 -8.62
N TYR A 327 -26.88 4.70 -9.12
CA TYR A 327 -26.28 5.69 -10.05
C TYR A 327 -26.25 7.12 -9.48
N GLY A 328 -26.14 7.26 -8.15
CA GLY A 328 -25.93 8.55 -7.49
C GLY A 328 -24.49 9.01 -7.60
N ARG A 329 -24.26 10.32 -7.86
CA ARG A 329 -22.94 10.91 -7.87
C ARG A 329 -22.80 12.01 -6.83
N LEU A 330 -21.98 11.78 -5.82
CA LEU A 330 -21.59 12.81 -4.87
C LEU A 330 -20.16 13.28 -5.19
N ARG A 331 -20.01 14.58 -5.38
CA ARG A 331 -18.75 15.24 -5.68
C ARG A 331 -18.22 15.97 -4.44
N PRO A 332 -16.93 16.42 -4.46
CA PRO A 332 -16.32 17.08 -3.31
C PRO A 332 -17.19 18.19 -2.71
N GLY A 333 -17.34 18.10 -1.38
CA GLY A 333 -18.16 19.02 -0.59
C GLY A 333 -19.67 18.77 -0.69
N ALA A 334 -20.09 17.57 -1.07
CA ALA A 334 -21.47 17.12 -0.91
C ALA A 334 -21.68 16.58 0.52
N ASN A 335 -22.58 17.21 1.27
CA ASN A 335 -22.92 16.83 2.64
C ASN A 335 -24.39 16.41 2.72
N LEU A 336 -24.65 15.19 3.08
CA LEU A 336 -26.00 14.65 3.27
C LEU A 336 -26.29 14.52 4.77
N ALA A 337 -27.33 15.19 5.23
CA ALA A 337 -27.80 15.03 6.62
C ALA A 337 -28.53 13.71 6.82
N ALA A 338 -28.89 13.41 8.07
CA ALA A 338 -29.57 12.18 8.45
C ALA A 338 -30.85 11.94 7.65
N ARG A 339 -31.13 10.69 7.28
CA ARG A 339 -32.34 10.25 6.56
C ARG A 339 -32.61 10.97 5.24
N SER A 340 -31.65 11.73 4.72
CA SER A 340 -31.77 12.33 3.39
C SER A 340 -31.67 11.26 2.29
N LYS A 341 -32.23 11.56 1.13
CA LYS A 341 -32.23 10.63 -0.01
C LYS A 341 -31.78 11.31 -1.29
N VAL A 342 -30.73 10.77 -1.89
CA VAL A 342 -30.26 11.12 -3.23
C VAL A 342 -30.51 9.91 -4.13
N GLY A 343 -31.40 10.04 -5.11
CA GLY A 343 -31.82 8.92 -5.95
C GLY A 343 -31.00 8.74 -7.22
N ASN A 344 -31.64 8.13 -8.23
CA ASN A 344 -30.93 7.72 -9.45
C ASN A 344 -30.66 8.87 -10.41
N PHE A 345 -29.47 8.87 -10.99
CA PHE A 345 -28.97 9.89 -11.92
C PHE A 345 -29.00 11.32 -11.33
N VAL A 346 -28.69 11.41 -10.05
CA VAL A 346 -28.58 12.68 -9.34
C VAL A 346 -27.12 12.98 -9.07
N GLU A 347 -26.69 14.21 -9.37
CA GLU A 347 -25.38 14.73 -9.04
C GLU A 347 -25.48 15.84 -8.00
N ILE A 348 -24.73 15.70 -6.89
CA ILE A 348 -24.62 16.69 -5.81
C ILE A 348 -23.16 17.18 -5.75
N LYS A 349 -22.94 18.49 -5.70
CA LYS A 349 -21.61 19.11 -5.63
C LYS A 349 -21.63 20.34 -4.72
N LYS A 350 -20.68 20.43 -3.78
CA LYS A 350 -20.53 21.59 -2.86
C LYS A 350 -21.88 22.04 -2.29
N SER A 351 -22.66 21.11 -1.80
CA SER A 351 -24.04 21.35 -1.39
C SER A 351 -24.39 20.56 -0.14
N ASP A 352 -25.21 21.18 0.68
CA ASP A 352 -25.76 20.58 1.89
C ASP A 352 -27.20 20.15 1.62
N VAL A 353 -27.52 18.88 1.84
CA VAL A 353 -28.88 18.32 1.75
C VAL A 353 -29.38 18.05 3.17
N GLY A 354 -30.37 18.80 3.58
CA GLY A 354 -30.94 18.77 4.93
C GLY A 354 -31.58 17.44 5.29
N GLU A 355 -31.79 17.27 6.59
CA GLU A 355 -32.39 16.05 7.16
C GLU A 355 -33.73 15.71 6.54
N GLY A 356 -33.94 14.45 6.19
CA GLY A 356 -35.21 13.97 5.59
C GLY A 356 -35.49 14.43 4.17
N SER A 357 -34.66 15.31 3.60
CA SER A 357 -34.83 15.85 2.26
C SER A 357 -34.58 14.84 1.16
N LYS A 358 -35.29 14.98 0.05
CA LYS A 358 -35.32 14.02 -1.06
C LYS A 358 -35.00 14.70 -2.38
N VAL A 359 -33.93 14.23 -3.05
CA VAL A 359 -33.53 14.58 -4.41
C VAL A 359 -33.46 13.29 -5.23
N ASN A 360 -34.58 12.88 -5.83
CA ASN A 360 -34.73 11.50 -6.22
C ASN A 360 -34.37 11.15 -7.67
N HIS A 361 -34.48 12.09 -8.63
CA HIS A 361 -34.40 11.72 -10.05
C HIS A 361 -33.82 12.79 -10.95
N LEU A 362 -32.82 12.41 -11.79
CA LEU A 362 -32.37 13.19 -12.95
C LEU A 362 -32.06 14.67 -12.61
N THR A 363 -31.39 14.92 -11.51
CA THR A 363 -31.26 16.27 -10.93
C THR A 363 -29.77 16.65 -10.76
N TYR A 364 -29.43 17.90 -11.02
CA TYR A 364 -28.15 18.48 -10.65
C TYR A 364 -28.35 19.52 -9.54
N VAL A 365 -27.62 19.33 -8.44
CA VAL A 365 -27.55 20.27 -7.32
C VAL A 365 -26.10 20.69 -7.11
N GLY A 366 -25.81 21.93 -7.42
CA GLY A 366 -24.47 22.51 -7.22
C GLY A 366 -24.53 23.82 -6.46
N ASP A 367 -23.56 24.03 -5.55
CA ASP A 367 -23.43 25.24 -4.74
C ASP A 367 -24.77 25.63 -4.06
N ALA A 368 -25.42 24.67 -3.37
CA ALA A 368 -26.76 24.85 -2.80
C ALA A 368 -26.81 24.46 -1.30
N THR A 369 -27.76 25.05 -0.60
CA THR A 369 -28.19 24.63 0.73
C THR A 369 -29.68 24.26 0.66
N ILE A 370 -30.00 23.00 0.92
CA ILE A 370 -31.36 22.48 0.96
C ILE A 370 -31.72 22.27 2.43
N GLY A 371 -32.78 22.88 2.89
CA GLY A 371 -33.31 22.76 4.23
C GLY A 371 -33.79 21.35 4.57
N ARG A 372 -34.40 21.22 5.74
CA ARG A 372 -34.98 19.94 6.23
C ARG A 372 -36.30 19.63 5.50
N ASP A 373 -36.57 18.35 5.30
CA ASP A 373 -37.84 17.81 4.76
C ASP A 373 -38.27 18.41 3.41
N VAL A 374 -37.28 18.81 2.57
CA VAL A 374 -37.49 19.32 1.22
C VAL A 374 -37.69 18.18 0.23
N ASN A 375 -38.63 18.34 -0.69
CA ASN A 375 -38.77 17.44 -1.84
C ASN A 375 -38.42 18.15 -3.14
N VAL A 376 -37.38 17.66 -3.83
CA VAL A 376 -36.95 18.19 -5.14
C VAL A 376 -37.48 17.29 -6.25
N GLY A 377 -38.29 17.87 -7.13
CA GLY A 377 -38.89 17.17 -8.26
C GLY A 377 -37.88 16.78 -9.34
N ALA A 378 -38.24 15.77 -10.11
CA ALA A 378 -37.37 15.21 -11.16
C ALA A 378 -36.99 16.26 -12.21
N GLY A 379 -35.73 16.20 -12.69
CA GLY A 379 -35.21 17.12 -13.70
C GLY A 379 -34.91 18.54 -13.20
N THR A 380 -34.92 18.76 -11.88
CA THR A 380 -34.57 20.08 -11.31
C THR A 380 -33.07 20.32 -11.43
N ILE A 381 -32.70 21.56 -11.77
CA ILE A 381 -31.32 22.00 -11.94
C ILE A 381 -31.09 23.28 -11.14
N THR A 382 -30.04 23.34 -10.33
CA THR A 382 -29.51 24.59 -9.80
C THR A 382 -28.64 25.25 -10.85
N CYS A 383 -29.06 26.41 -11.36
CA CYS A 383 -28.29 27.20 -12.31
C CYS A 383 -27.34 28.13 -11.55
N ASN A 384 -26.27 27.55 -11.03
CA ASN A 384 -25.35 28.19 -10.08
C ASN A 384 -24.19 28.98 -10.73
N TYR A 385 -24.16 29.10 -12.06
CA TYR A 385 -23.08 29.74 -12.78
C TYR A 385 -23.64 30.72 -13.83
N ASP A 386 -23.24 31.99 -13.74
CA ASP A 386 -23.71 33.10 -14.61
C ASP A 386 -22.78 33.35 -15.81
N GLY A 387 -21.75 32.52 -15.99
CA GLY A 387 -20.72 32.74 -17.03
C GLY A 387 -19.42 33.32 -16.47
N ALA A 388 -19.43 33.91 -15.28
CA ALA A 388 -18.27 34.52 -14.61
C ALA A 388 -18.14 34.03 -13.16
N ASN A 389 -19.23 34.02 -12.39
CA ASN A 389 -19.26 33.73 -10.97
C ASN A 389 -20.17 32.56 -10.66
N LYS A 390 -19.95 31.94 -9.51
CA LYS A 390 -20.84 30.94 -8.93
C LYS A 390 -21.66 31.56 -7.81
N HIS A 391 -22.94 31.24 -7.80
CA HIS A 391 -23.91 31.73 -6.85
C HIS A 391 -24.56 30.60 -6.11
N ARG A 392 -24.84 30.77 -4.82
CA ARG A 392 -25.45 29.77 -3.97
C ARG A 392 -26.98 29.83 -4.07
N THR A 393 -27.60 28.66 -4.25
CA THR A 393 -29.06 28.48 -4.15
C THR A 393 -29.41 28.07 -2.71
N VAL A 394 -30.41 28.73 -2.12
CA VAL A 394 -30.90 28.37 -0.79
C VAL A 394 -32.37 27.97 -0.90
N ILE A 395 -32.69 26.73 -0.47
CA ILE A 395 -34.05 26.18 -0.43
C ILE A 395 -34.40 26.03 1.04
N GLY A 396 -35.48 26.71 1.47
CA GLY A 396 -35.98 26.66 2.85
C GLY A 396 -36.50 25.29 3.24
N GLU A 397 -36.73 25.09 4.54
CA GLU A 397 -37.29 23.84 5.07
C GLU A 397 -38.69 23.55 4.50
N GLU A 398 -39.05 22.27 4.39
CA GLU A 398 -40.34 21.77 3.97
C GLU A 398 -40.80 22.23 2.56
N ALA A 399 -39.88 22.80 1.77
CA ALA A 399 -40.18 23.25 0.42
C ALA A 399 -40.47 22.07 -0.53
N PHE A 400 -41.38 22.28 -1.45
CA PHE A 400 -41.69 21.35 -2.53
C PHE A 400 -41.38 22.00 -3.88
N ILE A 401 -40.30 21.51 -4.56
CA ILE A 401 -39.88 21.97 -5.87
C ILE A 401 -40.50 21.08 -6.93
N GLY A 402 -41.22 21.68 -7.90
CA GLY A 402 -41.82 20.93 -9.00
C GLY A 402 -40.80 20.33 -9.97
N SER A 403 -41.25 19.38 -10.77
CA SER A 403 -40.37 18.75 -11.78
C SER A 403 -39.96 19.73 -12.88
N ASN A 404 -38.80 19.49 -13.50
CA ASN A 404 -38.22 20.32 -14.56
C ASN A 404 -38.05 21.80 -14.18
N THR A 405 -37.76 22.06 -12.90
CA THR A 405 -37.51 23.44 -12.43
C THR A 405 -36.07 23.83 -12.61
N ALA A 406 -35.81 24.98 -13.22
CA ALA A 406 -34.50 25.64 -13.25
C ALA A 406 -34.44 26.69 -12.13
N LEU A 407 -33.64 26.42 -11.09
CA LEU A 407 -33.39 27.35 -9.98
C LEU A 407 -32.23 28.26 -10.33
N VAL A 408 -32.53 29.42 -10.84
CA VAL A 408 -31.51 30.41 -11.27
C VAL A 408 -31.04 31.23 -10.08
N ALA A 409 -29.73 31.29 -9.88
CA ALA A 409 -29.09 32.10 -8.86
C ALA A 409 -28.08 33.04 -9.53
N PRO A 410 -27.97 34.35 -9.05
CA PRO A 410 -28.59 34.90 -7.84
C PRO A 410 -30.08 35.14 -7.92
#